data_5dd58e64e7e83c94ba7530dabeeb268f
#
_entry.id   5dd58e64e7e83c94ba7530dabeeb268f
#
_cell.length_a   1.000
_cell.length_b   1.000
_cell.length_c   1.000
_cell.angle_alpha   90.00
_cell.angle_beta   90.00
_cell.angle_gamma   90.00
#
_symmetry.space_group_name_H-M   'P 1'
#
loop_
_entity.id
_entity.type
_entity.pdbx_description
1 polymer ?
#
loop_
_entity_poly.entity_id
_entity_poly.type
_entity_poly.pdbx_seq_one_letter_code
_entity_poly.pdbx_strand_id
1 'polypeptide(L)'
;MRQLFCFGKGWNGMARLCPLFSGSGGNSYYIGSRSAGLLIDAGRSARQLDRMLQRCGIDPMAIQGILITHEHSDHIAGVRVFAKKYGIPVFASQGTLLAMQPSLEGVESWVLEGPLQLAGMEVTPFATPHDSAQSLGFRIQTADGRQFALATDLGVVTPCVREHLLGTEFVVLESNHDREMLRNGPYPAYLKRRILAGTGHLSNGDCAAFLPELARAGAKRFLLAHLSGENNTPSLARQEAVSALSAAGYQEGTGFWLDVAPVENQEGKSIIF
;
A
#
# COMPACT_ATOMS: atom_id res chain seq x y z
N MET A 1 8.48 -27.11 -4.33
CA MET A 1 7.13 -27.74 -4.23
C MET A 1 6.13 -26.57 -4.16
N ARG A 2 5.34 -26.29 -5.22
CA ARG A 2 4.33 -25.21 -5.20
C ARG A 2 3.18 -25.68 -4.30
N GLN A 3 3.11 -25.17 -3.07
CA GLN A 3 1.92 -25.35 -2.24
C GLN A 3 0.81 -24.42 -2.77
N LEU A 4 -0.17 -24.99 -3.45
CA LEU A 4 -1.42 -24.33 -3.78
C LEU A 4 -2.24 -24.20 -2.48
N PHE A 5 -2.23 -23.00 -1.90
CA PHE A 5 -3.19 -22.69 -0.83
C PHE A 5 -4.55 -22.40 -1.48
N CYS A 6 -5.34 -23.44 -1.71
CA CYS A 6 -6.75 -23.30 -2.07
C CYS A 6 -7.55 -22.94 -0.81
N PHE A 7 -7.58 -21.68 -0.41
CA PHE A 7 -8.55 -21.20 0.58
C PHE A 7 -9.89 -20.96 -0.11
N GLY A 8 -10.86 -21.80 0.18
CA GLY A 8 -12.07 -22.02 -0.56
C GLY A 8 -13.20 -21.01 -0.32
N LYS A 9 -13.06 -19.75 -0.70
CA LYS A 9 -14.21 -18.90 -1.07
C LYS A 9 -13.86 -18.22 -2.39
N GLY A 10 -14.61 -18.55 -3.44
CA GLY A 10 -14.41 -18.04 -4.77
C GLY A 10 -14.59 -16.52 -4.86
N TRP A 11 -13.82 -15.91 -5.75
CA TRP A 11 -13.97 -14.52 -6.17
C TRP A 11 -15.38 -14.31 -6.77
N ASN A 12 -16.18 -13.42 -6.20
CA ASN A 12 -17.48 -13.02 -6.72
C ASN A 12 -17.57 -11.48 -6.69
N GLY A 13 -17.36 -10.83 -7.83
CA GLY A 13 -17.59 -9.39 -7.99
C GLY A 13 -16.38 -8.60 -8.50
N MET A 14 -16.58 -7.29 -8.72
CA MET A 14 -15.53 -6.38 -9.14
C MET A 14 -14.47 -6.19 -8.06
N ALA A 15 -13.22 -6.06 -8.48
CA ALA A 15 -12.11 -5.74 -7.59
C ALA A 15 -12.31 -4.36 -6.98
N ARG A 16 -12.05 -4.24 -5.68
CA ARG A 16 -12.04 -2.95 -4.99
C ARG A 16 -10.80 -2.81 -4.12
N LEU A 17 -10.26 -1.61 -4.11
CA LEU A 17 -9.30 -1.17 -3.11
C LEU A 17 -10.00 -0.28 -2.10
N CYS A 18 -9.82 -0.56 -0.82
CA CYS A 18 -10.28 0.30 0.26
C CYS A 18 -9.08 0.74 1.10
N PRO A 19 -8.60 1.98 0.97
CA PRO A 19 -7.60 2.52 1.88
C PRO A 19 -8.27 2.71 3.25
N LEU A 20 -7.90 1.91 4.23
CA LEU A 20 -8.46 2.00 5.59
C LEU A 20 -7.79 3.11 6.38
N PHE A 21 -6.45 3.12 6.32
CA PHE A 21 -5.57 4.09 6.97
C PHE A 21 -4.36 4.34 6.08
N SER A 22 -3.86 5.59 6.03
CA SER A 22 -2.66 5.94 5.27
C SER A 22 -1.90 7.10 5.92
N GLY A 23 -0.62 6.88 6.23
CA GLY A 23 0.29 7.87 6.82
C GLY A 23 1.01 7.36 8.07
N SER A 24 1.91 8.15 8.63
CA SER A 24 2.80 7.78 9.74
C SER A 24 2.10 7.38 11.06
N GLY A 25 0.78 7.54 11.13
CA GLY A 25 0.00 7.08 12.28
C GLY A 25 -0.54 5.66 12.12
N GLY A 26 -0.45 5.05 10.95
CA GLY A 26 -0.86 3.69 10.64
C GLY A 26 -1.30 3.52 9.19
N ASN A 27 -0.91 2.40 8.60
CA ASN A 27 -1.17 2.04 7.22
C ASN A 27 -1.95 0.73 7.15
N SER A 28 -2.97 0.67 6.33
CA SER A 28 -3.71 -0.55 6.07
C SER A 28 -4.61 -0.35 4.84
N TYR A 29 -4.57 -1.31 3.91
CA TYR A 29 -5.38 -1.31 2.70
C TYR A 29 -6.06 -2.66 2.53
N TYR A 30 -7.34 -2.66 2.24
CA TYR A 30 -8.03 -3.88 1.82
C TYR A 30 -8.11 -3.93 0.29
N ILE A 31 -7.72 -5.06 -0.29
CA ILE A 31 -7.91 -5.35 -1.71
C ILE A 31 -8.68 -6.66 -1.86
N GLY A 32 -9.74 -6.66 -2.66
CA GLY A 32 -10.55 -7.85 -2.86
C GLY A 32 -11.96 -7.59 -3.34
N SER A 33 -12.80 -8.60 -3.23
CA SER A 33 -14.25 -8.56 -3.44
C SER A 33 -14.98 -8.42 -2.09
N ARG A 34 -16.29 -8.59 -2.08
CA ARG A 34 -17.07 -8.65 -0.82
C ARG A 34 -16.83 -9.93 -0.02
N SER A 35 -16.46 -11.03 -0.68
CA SER A 35 -16.39 -12.37 -0.10
C SER A 35 -14.98 -12.90 0.12
N ALA A 36 -13.98 -12.31 -0.56
CA ALA A 36 -12.59 -12.72 -0.47
C ALA A 36 -11.66 -11.54 -0.74
N GLY A 37 -10.62 -11.39 0.07
CA GLY A 37 -9.65 -10.32 -0.09
C GLY A 37 -8.44 -10.47 0.81
N LEU A 38 -7.54 -9.51 0.68
CA LEU A 38 -6.30 -9.40 1.43
C LEU A 38 -6.24 -8.07 2.16
N LEU A 39 -5.58 -8.08 3.30
CA LEU A 39 -5.19 -6.86 3.98
C LEU A 39 -3.71 -6.61 3.68
N ILE A 40 -3.35 -5.42 3.24
CA ILE A 40 -1.96 -4.99 3.11
C ILE A 40 -1.70 -4.08 4.29
N ASP A 41 -0.80 -4.51 5.17
CA ASP A 41 -0.49 -3.92 6.47
C ASP A 41 -1.68 -3.86 7.46
N ALA A 42 -1.35 -3.81 8.74
CA ALA A 42 -2.29 -3.70 9.86
C ALA A 42 -1.76 -2.71 10.91
N GLY A 43 -1.49 -1.49 10.48
CA GLY A 43 -0.76 -0.48 11.23
C GLY A 43 -1.55 0.25 12.34
N ARG A 44 -2.81 -0.13 12.56
CA ARG A 44 -3.65 0.37 13.65
C ARG A 44 -4.07 -0.78 14.55
N SER A 45 -4.49 -0.47 15.79
CA SER A 45 -4.98 -1.49 16.70
C SER A 45 -6.11 -2.33 16.08
N ALA A 46 -6.23 -3.59 16.46
CA ALA A 46 -7.27 -4.49 15.96
C ALA A 46 -8.69 -3.90 16.11
N ARG A 47 -8.94 -3.17 17.20
CA ARG A 47 -10.22 -2.48 17.41
C ARG A 47 -10.49 -1.38 16.37
N GLN A 48 -9.45 -0.64 15.96
CA GLN A 48 -9.58 0.39 14.93
C GLN A 48 -9.76 -0.24 13.56
N LEU A 49 -9.02 -1.31 13.26
CA LEU A 49 -9.19 -2.10 12.03
C LEU A 49 -10.61 -2.65 11.91
N ASP A 50 -11.13 -3.29 12.96
CA ASP A 50 -12.52 -3.81 12.98
C ASP A 50 -13.54 -2.72 12.66
N ARG A 51 -13.44 -1.59 13.35
CA ARG A 51 -14.35 -0.45 13.15
C ARG A 51 -14.26 0.08 11.71
N MET A 52 -13.05 0.17 11.17
CA MET A 52 -12.86 0.69 9.82
C MET A 52 -13.36 -0.29 8.76
N LEU A 53 -13.07 -1.57 8.89
CA LEU A 53 -13.59 -2.61 8.01
C LEU A 53 -15.12 -2.61 7.99
N GLN A 54 -15.75 -2.55 9.18
CA GLN A 54 -17.21 -2.46 9.30
C GLN A 54 -17.75 -1.22 8.58
N ARG A 55 -17.09 -0.05 8.74
CA ARG A 55 -17.49 1.20 8.08
C ARG A 55 -17.38 1.10 6.55
N CYS A 56 -16.37 0.41 6.04
CA CYS A 56 -16.19 0.14 4.62
C CYS A 56 -17.07 -1.02 4.08
N GLY A 57 -17.92 -1.61 4.92
CA GLY A 57 -18.75 -2.76 4.53
C GLY A 57 -17.93 -3.99 4.16
N ILE A 58 -16.81 -4.21 4.86
CA ILE A 58 -15.91 -5.35 4.69
C ILE A 58 -16.07 -6.27 5.90
N ASP A 59 -16.45 -7.52 5.65
CA ASP A 59 -16.44 -8.57 6.68
C ASP A 59 -14.99 -8.99 6.96
N PRO A 60 -14.47 -8.88 8.19
CA PRO A 60 -13.14 -9.36 8.51
C PRO A 60 -12.92 -10.85 8.17
N MET A 61 -13.99 -11.66 8.17
CA MET A 61 -13.93 -13.06 7.78
C MET A 61 -13.71 -13.28 6.27
N ALA A 62 -13.82 -12.23 5.46
CA ALA A 62 -13.47 -12.27 4.05
C ALA A 62 -11.95 -12.14 3.81
N ILE A 63 -11.19 -11.71 4.83
CA ILE A 63 -9.73 -11.52 4.73
C ILE A 63 -9.06 -12.88 4.85
N GLN A 64 -8.37 -13.30 3.79
CA GLN A 64 -7.70 -14.60 3.69
C GLN A 64 -6.20 -14.54 3.93
N GLY A 65 -5.64 -13.33 4.07
CA GLY A 65 -4.23 -13.12 4.39
C GLY A 65 -3.92 -11.67 4.68
N ILE A 66 -2.91 -11.45 5.50
CA ILE A 66 -2.31 -10.14 5.76
C ILE A 66 -0.94 -10.12 5.10
N LEU A 67 -0.76 -9.26 4.11
CA LEU A 67 0.52 -8.99 3.48
C LEU A 67 1.20 -7.86 4.25
N ILE A 68 2.42 -8.03 4.70
CA ILE A 68 3.17 -6.99 5.42
C ILE A 68 4.27 -6.45 4.51
N THR A 69 4.28 -5.12 4.34
CA THR A 69 5.31 -4.43 3.58
C THR A 69 6.64 -4.44 4.34
N HIS A 70 6.63 -4.07 5.62
CA HIS A 70 7.81 -4.06 6.50
C HIS A 70 7.39 -3.96 7.99
N GLU A 71 8.38 -4.07 8.90
CA GLU A 71 8.18 -4.24 10.33
C GLU A 71 7.94 -2.96 11.14
N HIS A 72 7.90 -1.77 10.57
CA HIS A 72 7.66 -0.54 11.33
C HIS A 72 6.29 -0.57 12.03
N SER A 73 6.21 0.05 13.20
CA SER A 73 5.04 -0.03 14.08
C SER A 73 3.74 0.45 13.45
N ASP A 74 3.80 1.44 12.58
CA ASP A 74 2.66 1.97 11.83
C ASP A 74 2.21 1.07 10.66
N HIS A 75 2.85 -0.09 10.49
CA HIS A 75 2.44 -1.16 9.56
C HIS A 75 2.01 -2.44 10.27
N ILE A 76 2.46 -2.67 11.52
CA ILE A 76 2.23 -3.96 12.20
C ILE A 76 1.52 -3.86 13.56
N ALA A 77 1.17 -2.67 14.08
CA ALA A 77 0.66 -2.47 15.43
C ALA A 77 -0.58 -3.34 15.79
N GLY A 78 -1.40 -3.68 14.81
CA GLY A 78 -2.60 -4.51 14.99
C GLY A 78 -2.42 -5.98 14.66
N VAL A 79 -1.32 -6.37 14.01
CA VAL A 79 -1.13 -7.71 13.41
C VAL A 79 -1.43 -8.82 14.40
N ARG A 80 -0.76 -8.84 15.56
CA ARG A 80 -0.89 -9.92 16.54
C ARG A 80 -2.33 -10.15 16.99
N VAL A 81 -3.02 -9.08 17.37
CA VAL A 81 -4.36 -9.19 17.92
C VAL A 81 -5.39 -9.47 16.82
N PHE A 82 -5.25 -8.81 15.69
CA PHE A 82 -6.19 -8.95 14.57
C PHE A 82 -6.07 -10.32 13.90
N ALA A 83 -4.85 -10.74 13.57
CA ALA A 83 -4.59 -12.04 12.96
C ALA A 83 -5.06 -13.21 13.86
N LYS A 84 -4.75 -13.17 15.18
CA LYS A 84 -5.23 -14.18 16.13
C LYS A 84 -6.74 -14.22 16.25
N LYS A 85 -7.37 -13.05 16.31
CA LYS A 85 -8.84 -12.95 16.49
C LYS A 85 -9.60 -13.64 15.35
N TYR A 86 -9.10 -13.54 14.13
CA TYR A 86 -9.77 -14.04 12.94
C TYR A 86 -9.10 -15.28 12.31
N GLY A 87 -7.99 -15.76 12.89
CA GLY A 87 -7.25 -16.90 12.36
C GLY A 87 -6.64 -16.61 10.97
N ILE A 88 -6.21 -15.37 10.72
CA ILE A 88 -5.71 -14.93 9.41
C ILE A 88 -4.20 -15.12 9.36
N PRO A 89 -3.63 -15.84 8.36
CA PRO A 89 -2.19 -15.98 8.19
C PRO A 89 -1.54 -14.66 7.73
N VAL A 90 -0.28 -14.47 8.14
CA VAL A 90 0.55 -13.32 7.81
C VAL A 90 1.63 -13.72 6.80
N PHE A 91 1.83 -12.90 5.77
CA PHE A 91 2.81 -13.11 4.73
C PHE A 91 3.74 -11.89 4.65
N ALA A 92 5.05 -12.11 4.73
CA ALA A 92 6.05 -11.05 4.62
C ALA A 92 7.40 -11.61 4.13
N SER A 93 8.37 -10.73 3.87
CA SER A 93 9.74 -11.15 3.61
C SER A 93 10.34 -11.86 4.82
N GLN A 94 11.39 -12.66 4.60
CA GLN A 94 12.12 -13.34 5.69
C GLN A 94 12.66 -12.32 6.71
N GLY A 95 13.25 -11.21 6.23
CA GLY A 95 13.80 -10.17 7.11
C GLY A 95 12.72 -9.50 7.97
N THR A 96 11.59 -9.14 7.36
CA THR A 96 10.45 -8.55 8.07
C THR A 96 9.88 -9.52 9.12
N LEU A 97 9.69 -10.81 8.81
CA LEU A 97 9.21 -11.80 9.79
C LEU A 97 10.14 -11.94 10.98
N LEU A 98 11.46 -11.94 10.76
CA LEU A 98 12.45 -11.99 11.83
C LEU A 98 12.39 -10.74 12.71
N ALA A 99 12.31 -9.55 12.10
CA ALA A 99 12.27 -8.29 12.83
C ALA A 99 10.97 -8.08 13.64
N MET A 100 9.83 -8.61 13.14
CA MET A 100 8.53 -8.49 13.82
C MET A 100 8.14 -9.70 14.68
N GLN A 101 9.09 -10.60 14.99
CA GLN A 101 8.83 -11.86 15.73
C GLN A 101 7.93 -11.71 16.98
N PRO A 102 8.09 -10.69 17.84
CA PRO A 102 7.18 -10.50 18.98
C PRO A 102 5.72 -10.27 18.59
N SER A 103 5.48 -9.68 17.41
CA SER A 103 4.13 -9.44 16.86
C SER A 103 3.51 -10.68 16.22
N LEU A 104 4.28 -11.76 16.05
CA LEU A 104 3.83 -13.02 15.44
C LEU A 104 3.56 -14.13 16.46
N GLU A 105 3.73 -13.88 17.76
CA GLU A 105 3.48 -14.91 18.78
C GLU A 105 2.05 -15.48 18.69
N GLY A 106 1.96 -16.78 18.32
CA GLY A 106 0.70 -17.51 18.10
C GLY A 106 -0.09 -17.04 16.87
N VAL A 107 0.60 -16.46 15.90
CA VAL A 107 0.08 -16.11 14.58
C VAL A 107 0.75 -17.01 13.55
N GLU A 108 -0.03 -17.59 12.66
CA GLU A 108 0.49 -18.33 11.51
C GLU A 108 1.17 -17.36 10.55
N SER A 109 2.41 -17.62 10.17
CA SER A 109 3.17 -16.74 9.29
C SER A 109 3.97 -17.49 8.25
N TRP A 110 4.11 -16.90 7.06
CA TRP A 110 4.74 -17.49 5.89
C TRP A 110 5.69 -16.52 5.22
N VAL A 111 6.85 -17.04 4.81
CA VAL A 111 7.81 -16.26 4.03
C VAL A 111 7.30 -16.08 2.60
N LEU A 112 7.30 -14.85 2.12
CA LEU A 112 6.91 -14.48 0.77
C LEU A 112 8.17 -14.30 -0.09
N GLU A 113 8.59 -15.38 -0.76
CA GLU A 113 9.80 -15.40 -1.60
C GLU A 113 9.54 -15.11 -3.07
N GLY A 114 8.29 -15.19 -3.50
CA GLY A 114 7.90 -15.01 -4.90
C GLY A 114 6.38 -15.00 -5.08
N PRO A 115 5.90 -15.09 -6.33
CA PRO A 115 4.47 -15.04 -6.62
C PRO A 115 3.68 -16.11 -5.86
N LEU A 116 2.56 -15.70 -5.27
CA LEU A 116 1.66 -16.52 -4.48
C LEU A 116 0.21 -16.35 -4.93
N GLN A 117 -0.53 -17.46 -5.04
CA GLN A 117 -1.99 -17.42 -5.25
C GLN A 117 -2.69 -17.35 -3.89
N LEU A 118 -3.41 -16.26 -3.63
CA LEU A 118 -4.11 -16.02 -2.38
C LEU A 118 -5.39 -15.22 -2.60
N ALA A 119 -6.49 -15.63 -1.97
CA ALA A 119 -7.80 -15.00 -2.12
C ALA A 119 -8.31 -14.89 -3.58
N GLY A 120 -7.90 -15.82 -4.46
CA GLY A 120 -8.21 -15.78 -5.89
C GLY A 120 -7.43 -14.73 -6.68
N MET A 121 -6.37 -14.19 -6.10
CA MET A 121 -5.47 -13.21 -6.72
C MET A 121 -4.05 -13.75 -6.77
N GLU A 122 -3.27 -13.35 -7.79
CA GLU A 122 -1.83 -13.57 -7.82
C GLU A 122 -1.13 -12.37 -7.20
N VAL A 123 -0.37 -12.61 -6.14
CA VAL A 123 0.43 -11.61 -5.43
C VAL A 123 1.90 -11.79 -5.79
N THR A 124 2.52 -10.80 -6.37
CA THR A 124 3.95 -10.75 -6.68
C THR A 124 4.62 -9.70 -5.80
N PRO A 125 5.44 -10.09 -4.81
CA PRO A 125 6.22 -9.16 -4.00
C PRO A 125 7.41 -8.63 -4.79
N PHE A 126 7.82 -7.40 -4.51
CA PHE A 126 9.05 -6.80 -5.04
C PHE A 126 9.72 -5.91 -4.00
N ALA A 127 11.04 -5.78 -4.06
CA ALA A 127 11.81 -5.00 -3.10
C ALA A 127 11.58 -3.50 -3.25
N THR A 128 11.38 -2.79 -2.13
CA THR A 128 11.37 -1.33 -2.04
C THR A 128 12.57 -0.84 -1.23
N PRO A 129 13.18 0.30 -1.59
CA PRO A 129 14.32 0.86 -0.84
C PRO A 129 13.84 1.63 0.38
N HIS A 130 13.79 0.97 1.54
CA HIS A 130 13.41 1.58 2.82
C HIS A 130 14.37 1.20 3.94
N ASP A 131 14.41 1.98 5.01
CA ASP A 131 15.25 1.75 6.18
C ASP A 131 14.62 0.72 7.15
N SER A 132 14.35 -0.45 6.63
CA SER A 132 13.77 -1.61 7.29
C SER A 132 14.56 -2.87 7.02
N ALA A 133 14.24 -3.99 7.66
CA ALA A 133 14.99 -5.24 7.51
C ALA A 133 14.92 -5.79 6.07
N GLN A 134 13.74 -5.77 5.42
CA GLN A 134 13.57 -6.21 4.04
C GLN A 134 12.17 -5.80 3.54
N SER A 135 12.00 -4.54 3.13
CA SER A 135 10.71 -4.00 2.69
C SER A 135 10.27 -4.50 1.32
N LEU A 136 8.96 -4.64 1.18
CA LEU A 136 8.28 -5.11 -0.02
C LEU A 136 7.19 -4.13 -0.47
N GLY A 137 7.07 -3.97 -1.80
CA GLY A 137 5.84 -3.57 -2.47
C GLY A 137 5.13 -4.80 -3.02
N PHE A 138 3.92 -4.62 -3.52
CA PHE A 138 3.11 -5.71 -4.05
C PHE A 138 2.51 -5.35 -5.40
N ARG A 139 2.69 -6.24 -6.38
CA ARG A 139 1.88 -6.26 -7.60
C ARG A 139 0.85 -7.38 -7.46
N ILE A 140 -0.41 -7.08 -7.71
CA ILE A 140 -1.52 -8.02 -7.52
C ILE A 140 -2.33 -8.07 -8.81
N GLN A 141 -2.51 -9.29 -9.33
CA GLN A 141 -3.42 -9.55 -10.42
C GLN A 141 -4.67 -10.22 -9.87
N THR A 142 -5.82 -9.62 -10.14
CA THR A 142 -7.12 -10.16 -9.74
C THR A 142 -7.58 -11.28 -10.65
N ALA A 143 -8.57 -12.07 -10.23
CA ALA A 143 -9.08 -13.20 -11.02
C ALA A 143 -9.69 -12.79 -12.37
N ASP A 144 -10.17 -11.55 -12.50
CA ASP A 144 -10.68 -10.95 -13.76
C ASP A 144 -9.57 -10.28 -14.59
N GLY A 145 -8.29 -10.47 -14.21
CA GLY A 145 -7.12 -10.02 -14.97
C GLY A 145 -6.69 -8.57 -14.72
N ARG A 146 -7.35 -7.85 -13.80
CA ARG A 146 -7.00 -6.48 -13.44
C ARG A 146 -5.66 -6.44 -12.71
N GLN A 147 -4.88 -5.39 -12.98
CA GLN A 147 -3.55 -5.21 -12.41
C GLN A 147 -3.53 -4.04 -11.43
N PHE A 148 -3.12 -4.33 -10.21
CA PHE A 148 -2.92 -3.36 -9.13
C PHE A 148 -1.48 -3.42 -8.63
N ALA A 149 -0.90 -2.29 -8.24
CA ALA A 149 0.37 -2.26 -7.53
C ALA A 149 0.38 -1.24 -6.40
N LEU A 150 1.10 -1.57 -5.32
CA LEU A 150 1.32 -0.71 -4.17
C LEU A 150 2.82 -0.62 -3.87
N ALA A 151 3.31 0.61 -3.78
CA ALA A 151 4.66 0.93 -3.33
C ALA A 151 4.59 2.16 -2.41
N THR A 152 4.71 1.94 -1.13
CA THR A 152 4.86 2.96 -0.09
C THR A 152 6.16 2.70 0.66
N ASP A 153 6.61 3.70 1.39
CA ASP A 153 7.85 3.61 2.15
C ASP A 153 9.05 3.29 1.24
N LEU A 154 9.36 4.25 0.40
CA LEU A 154 10.49 4.18 -0.51
C LEU A 154 11.10 5.57 -0.72
N GLY A 155 12.42 5.67 -0.59
CA GLY A 155 13.12 6.96 -0.79
C GLY A 155 13.33 7.32 -2.27
N VAL A 156 13.29 6.32 -3.16
CA VAL A 156 13.56 6.49 -4.60
C VAL A 156 12.87 5.39 -5.42
N VAL A 157 12.48 5.71 -6.65
CA VAL A 157 11.97 4.72 -7.61
C VAL A 157 13.15 3.97 -8.22
N THR A 158 13.46 2.78 -7.69
CA THR A 158 14.51 1.90 -8.22
C THR A 158 14.07 1.22 -9.54
N PRO A 159 15.00 0.63 -10.31
CA PRO A 159 14.64 -0.19 -11.48
C PRO A 159 13.66 -1.31 -11.13
N CYS A 160 13.81 -1.97 -9.99
CA CYS A 160 12.89 -3.01 -9.50
C CYS A 160 11.48 -2.46 -9.25
N VAL A 161 11.34 -1.35 -8.52
CA VAL A 161 10.06 -0.68 -8.30
C VAL A 161 9.41 -0.28 -9.63
N ARG A 162 10.19 0.35 -10.51
CA ARG A 162 9.74 0.78 -11.84
C ARG A 162 9.16 -0.38 -12.65
N GLU A 163 9.89 -1.49 -12.76
CA GLU A 163 9.49 -2.69 -13.51
C GLU A 163 8.14 -3.25 -13.01
N HIS A 164 7.94 -3.32 -11.70
CA HIS A 164 6.73 -3.88 -11.12
C HIS A 164 5.51 -2.95 -11.16
N LEU A 165 5.73 -1.64 -11.22
CA LEU A 165 4.64 -0.67 -11.35
C LEU A 165 4.21 -0.45 -12.81
N LEU A 166 5.10 -0.61 -13.79
CA LEU A 166 4.77 -0.47 -15.21
C LEU A 166 3.77 -1.55 -15.66
N GLY A 167 2.80 -1.13 -16.48
CA GLY A 167 1.77 -2.03 -17.01
C GLY A 167 0.67 -2.39 -16.02
N THR A 168 0.60 -1.74 -14.85
CA THR A 168 -0.54 -1.88 -13.93
C THR A 168 -1.61 -0.83 -14.23
N GLU A 169 -2.88 -1.18 -14.06
CA GLU A 169 -4.01 -0.26 -14.29
C GLU A 169 -4.20 0.72 -13.14
N PHE A 170 -3.97 0.25 -11.92
CA PHE A 170 -4.14 1.02 -10.70
C PHE A 170 -2.87 0.98 -9.85
N VAL A 171 -2.34 2.15 -9.53
CA VAL A 171 -1.12 2.31 -8.74
C VAL A 171 -1.40 3.09 -7.47
N VAL A 172 -1.03 2.50 -6.32
CA VAL A 172 -0.87 3.20 -5.04
C VAL A 172 0.60 3.53 -4.89
N LEU A 173 0.93 4.81 -4.86
CA LEU A 173 2.32 5.28 -4.80
C LEU A 173 2.48 6.27 -3.65
N GLU A 174 3.61 6.18 -2.96
CA GLU A 174 3.95 7.15 -1.94
C GLU A 174 4.08 8.57 -2.51
N SER A 175 3.53 9.54 -1.77
CA SER A 175 3.72 10.97 -1.97
C SER A 175 3.84 11.59 -0.57
N ASN A 176 5.00 11.37 0.06
CA ASN A 176 5.13 11.58 1.50
C ASN A 176 5.23 13.04 1.89
N HIS A 177 6.09 13.82 1.25
CA HIS A 177 6.38 15.18 1.70
C HIS A 177 6.56 16.17 0.54
N ASP A 178 6.17 17.40 0.81
CA ASP A 178 6.62 18.56 0.06
C ASP A 178 8.03 18.94 0.51
N ARG A 179 8.94 19.16 -0.44
CA ARG A 179 10.35 19.42 -0.14
C ARG A 179 10.58 20.74 0.60
N GLU A 180 9.79 21.77 0.31
CA GLU A 180 9.90 23.08 0.97
C GLU A 180 9.31 23.03 2.39
N MET A 181 8.14 22.38 2.57
CA MET A 181 7.59 22.16 3.91
C MET A 181 8.56 21.36 4.78
N LEU A 182 9.16 20.28 4.26
CA LEU A 182 10.14 19.49 5.01
C LEU A 182 11.38 20.32 5.35
N ARG A 183 11.91 21.10 4.39
CA ARG A 183 13.11 21.94 4.62
C ARG A 183 12.87 22.96 5.71
N ASN A 184 11.74 23.64 5.69
CA ASN A 184 11.39 24.73 6.59
C ASN A 184 10.62 24.29 7.84
N GLY A 185 10.12 23.05 7.87
CA GLY A 185 9.31 22.49 8.96
C GLY A 185 10.08 22.25 10.27
N PRO A 186 9.35 21.87 11.34
CA PRO A 186 9.90 21.78 12.68
C PRO A 186 10.79 20.56 12.94
N TYR A 187 10.88 19.62 12.01
CA TYR A 187 11.64 18.39 12.23
C TYR A 187 13.14 18.67 12.42
N PRO A 188 13.79 17.96 13.37
CA PRO A 188 15.22 18.09 13.57
C PRO A 188 16.02 17.62 12.34
N ALA A 189 17.23 18.17 12.17
CA ALA A 189 18.04 17.95 10.98
C ALA A 189 18.33 16.47 10.67
N TYR A 190 18.49 15.63 11.70
CA TYR A 190 18.73 14.19 11.49
C TYR A 190 17.52 13.50 10.87
N LEU A 191 16.28 13.88 11.29
CA LEU A 191 15.05 13.31 10.74
C LEU A 191 14.81 13.79 9.30
N LYS A 192 15.07 15.07 9.01
CA LYS A 192 15.01 15.58 7.64
C LYS A 192 15.97 14.81 6.71
N ARG A 193 17.21 14.55 7.17
CA ARG A 193 18.17 13.75 6.41
C ARG A 193 17.70 12.31 6.20
N ARG A 194 17.11 11.68 7.23
CA ARG A 194 16.54 10.33 7.11
C ARG A 194 15.41 10.29 6.05
N ILE A 195 14.49 11.24 6.11
CA ILE A 195 13.36 11.33 5.17
C ILE A 195 13.84 11.54 3.73
N LEU A 196 14.85 12.39 3.52
CA LEU A 196 15.41 12.70 2.19
C LEU A 196 16.39 11.63 1.67
N ALA A 197 16.74 10.63 2.46
CA ALA A 197 17.65 9.57 2.01
C ALA A 197 17.00 8.68 0.94
N GLY A 198 17.81 8.02 0.11
CA GLY A 198 17.32 7.04 -0.88
C GLY A 198 16.57 5.85 -0.29
N THR A 199 16.67 5.64 1.02
CA THR A 199 15.89 4.66 1.82
C THR A 199 14.87 5.34 2.76
N GLY A 200 14.63 6.64 2.60
CA GLY A 200 13.63 7.39 3.35
C GLY A 200 12.25 7.32 2.72
N HIS A 201 11.74 8.49 2.28
CA HIS A 201 10.40 8.60 1.72
C HIS A 201 10.38 9.43 0.43
N LEU A 202 9.48 9.07 -0.49
CA LEU A 202 9.34 9.70 -1.79
C LEU A 202 8.68 11.09 -1.65
N SER A 203 9.32 12.12 -2.21
CA SER A 203 8.71 13.46 -2.24
C SER A 203 7.53 13.55 -3.21
N ASN A 204 6.66 14.57 -3.04
CA ASN A 204 5.60 14.86 -4.01
C ASN A 204 6.17 15.04 -5.42
N GLY A 205 7.28 15.77 -5.56
CA GLY A 205 7.91 16.02 -6.86
C GLY A 205 8.45 14.74 -7.52
N ASP A 206 9.09 13.84 -6.76
CA ASP A 206 9.60 12.58 -7.31
C ASP A 206 8.45 11.63 -7.67
N CYS A 207 7.40 11.56 -6.84
CA CYS A 207 6.18 10.86 -7.16
C CYS A 207 5.57 11.40 -8.47
N ALA A 208 5.31 12.69 -8.52
CA ALA A 208 4.70 13.35 -9.68
C ALA A 208 5.50 13.16 -10.97
N ALA A 209 6.83 13.19 -10.90
CA ALA A 209 7.71 12.98 -12.05
C ALA A 209 7.58 11.55 -12.65
N PHE A 210 7.21 10.57 -11.85
CA PHE A 210 7.06 9.18 -12.30
C PHE A 210 5.65 8.86 -12.87
N LEU A 211 4.60 9.56 -12.45
CA LEU A 211 3.22 9.28 -12.88
C LEU A 211 3.01 9.31 -14.41
N PRO A 212 3.59 10.24 -15.20
CA PRO A 212 3.44 10.24 -16.65
C PRO A 212 3.98 8.99 -17.33
N GLU A 213 5.03 8.39 -16.80
CA GLU A 213 5.58 7.14 -17.31
C GLU A 213 4.62 5.97 -17.03
N LEU A 214 4.07 5.91 -15.83
CA LEU A 214 3.06 4.92 -15.46
C LEU A 214 1.81 5.04 -16.34
N ALA A 215 1.33 6.27 -16.56
CA ALA A 215 0.19 6.53 -17.43
C ALA A 215 0.45 6.08 -18.87
N ARG A 216 1.66 6.34 -19.40
CA ARG A 216 2.06 5.88 -20.75
C ARG A 216 2.11 4.36 -20.84
N ALA A 217 2.45 3.68 -19.74
CA ALA A 217 2.49 2.22 -19.64
C ALA A 217 1.09 1.59 -19.40
N GLY A 218 0.03 2.39 -19.28
CA GLY A 218 -1.35 1.90 -19.18
C GLY A 218 -2.06 2.17 -17.86
N ALA A 219 -1.40 2.78 -16.86
CA ALA A 219 -2.04 3.14 -15.60
C ALA A 219 -3.08 4.26 -15.83
N LYS A 220 -4.28 4.02 -15.30
CA LYS A 220 -5.40 4.96 -15.40
C LYS A 220 -5.88 5.47 -14.04
N ARG A 221 -5.54 4.76 -12.96
CA ARG A 221 -5.92 5.14 -11.61
C ARG A 221 -4.68 5.28 -10.74
N PHE A 222 -4.65 6.38 -10.00
CA PHE A 222 -3.57 6.70 -9.05
C PHE A 222 -4.16 7.00 -7.69
N LEU A 223 -3.56 6.43 -6.64
CA LEU A 223 -3.84 6.79 -5.27
C LEU A 223 -2.53 7.22 -4.62
N LEU A 224 -2.40 8.51 -4.34
CA LEU A 224 -1.27 9.04 -3.58
C LEU A 224 -1.43 8.63 -2.13
N ALA A 225 -0.40 8.04 -1.55
CA ALA A 225 -0.48 7.41 -0.24
C ALA A 225 0.67 7.84 0.67
N HIS A 226 0.54 7.51 1.96
CA HIS A 226 1.55 7.70 2.99
C HIS A 226 2.03 9.17 3.13
N LEU A 227 1.08 10.12 3.11
CA LEU A 227 1.39 11.53 3.26
C LEU A 227 1.82 11.85 4.70
N SER A 228 2.86 12.66 4.85
CA SER A 228 3.27 13.23 6.12
C SER A 228 2.21 14.20 6.64
N GLY A 229 1.83 14.06 7.91
CA GLY A 229 0.90 15.00 8.55
C GLY A 229 1.50 16.38 8.81
N GLU A 230 2.85 16.49 8.88
CA GLU A 230 3.55 17.73 9.21
C GLU A 230 4.14 18.42 7.96
N ASN A 231 4.59 17.65 6.98
CA ASN A 231 5.36 18.17 5.86
C ASN A 231 4.66 17.96 4.51
N ASN A 232 3.32 17.81 4.53
CA ASN A 232 2.52 17.68 3.32
C ASN A 232 1.09 18.12 3.57
N THR A 233 0.36 18.33 2.48
CA THR A 233 -1.09 18.40 2.48
C THR A 233 -1.66 17.61 1.30
N PRO A 234 -2.88 17.04 1.42
CA PRO A 234 -3.51 16.36 0.29
C PRO A 234 -3.63 17.23 -0.97
N SER A 235 -3.85 18.53 -0.80
CA SER A 235 -3.96 19.46 -1.92
C SER A 235 -2.63 19.67 -2.64
N LEU A 236 -1.51 19.82 -1.93
CA LEU A 236 -0.18 19.97 -2.53
C LEU A 236 0.23 18.71 -3.29
N ALA A 237 0.14 17.55 -2.66
CA ALA A 237 0.47 16.27 -3.31
C ALA A 237 -0.37 16.07 -4.58
N ARG A 238 -1.68 16.32 -4.49
CA ARG A 238 -2.59 16.22 -5.64
C ARG A 238 -2.26 17.21 -6.75
N GLN A 239 -1.99 18.47 -6.41
CA GLN A 239 -1.67 19.51 -7.37
C GLN A 239 -0.42 19.19 -8.18
N GLU A 240 0.66 18.76 -7.54
CA GLU A 240 1.90 18.35 -8.23
C GLU A 240 1.66 17.18 -9.18
N ALA A 241 0.97 16.15 -8.71
CA ALA A 241 0.66 14.96 -9.50
C ALA A 241 -0.22 15.27 -10.73
N VAL A 242 -1.31 16.04 -10.54
CA VAL A 242 -2.19 16.45 -11.64
C VAL A 242 -1.45 17.35 -12.63
N SER A 243 -0.62 18.28 -12.15
CA SER A 243 0.17 19.16 -13.02
C SER A 243 1.13 18.36 -13.91
N ALA A 244 1.82 17.35 -13.35
CA ALA A 244 2.74 16.51 -14.11
C ALA A 244 2.02 15.66 -15.18
N LEU A 245 0.89 15.05 -14.84
CA LEU A 245 0.08 14.28 -15.78
C LEU A 245 -0.52 15.17 -16.88
N SER A 246 -1.02 16.36 -16.53
CA SER A 246 -1.58 17.31 -17.50
C SER A 246 -0.50 17.85 -18.45
N ALA A 247 0.71 18.16 -17.95
CA ALA A 247 1.84 18.57 -18.77
C ALA A 247 2.29 17.47 -19.76
N ALA A 248 2.04 16.20 -19.42
CA ALA A 248 2.28 15.05 -20.30
C ALA A 248 1.12 14.76 -21.27
N GLY A 249 0.07 15.60 -21.28
CA GLY A 249 -1.06 15.50 -22.21
C GLY A 249 -2.23 14.63 -21.72
N TYR A 250 -2.23 14.19 -20.47
CA TYR A 250 -3.34 13.43 -19.90
C TYR A 250 -4.38 14.36 -19.27
N GLN A 251 -5.66 14.05 -19.44
CA GLN A 251 -6.77 14.81 -18.88
C GLN A 251 -7.44 14.00 -17.77
N GLU A 252 -7.63 14.64 -16.61
CA GLU A 252 -8.36 14.02 -15.50
C GLU A 252 -9.83 13.74 -15.87
N GLY A 253 -10.34 12.60 -15.43
CA GLY A 253 -11.70 12.14 -15.71
C GLY A 253 -11.87 11.38 -17.03
N THR A 254 -10.86 11.42 -17.92
CA THR A 254 -10.86 10.67 -19.18
C THR A 254 -9.57 9.89 -19.40
N GLY A 255 -8.42 10.53 -19.24
CA GLY A 255 -7.09 9.91 -19.38
C GLY A 255 -6.59 9.28 -18.09
N PHE A 256 -6.96 9.83 -16.94
CA PHE A 256 -6.64 9.29 -15.63
C PHE A 256 -7.67 9.71 -14.55
N TRP A 257 -7.63 9.02 -13.41
CA TRP A 257 -8.31 9.38 -12.15
C TRP A 257 -7.28 9.37 -11.04
N LEU A 258 -7.25 10.39 -10.20
CA LEU A 258 -6.29 10.54 -9.13
C LEU A 258 -6.99 10.93 -7.82
N ASP A 259 -6.77 10.12 -6.80
CA ASP A 259 -7.21 10.33 -5.44
C ASP A 259 -6.01 10.42 -4.48
N VAL A 260 -6.24 10.96 -3.28
CA VAL A 260 -5.29 10.94 -2.17
C VAL A 260 -5.88 10.07 -1.07
N ALA A 261 -5.09 9.11 -0.58
CA ALA A 261 -5.52 8.22 0.49
C ALA A 261 -5.76 9.03 1.78
N PRO A 262 -6.92 8.86 2.43
CA PRO A 262 -7.20 9.56 3.68
C PRO A 262 -6.36 8.99 4.83
N VAL A 263 -6.01 9.81 5.80
CA VAL A 263 -5.38 9.36 7.04
C VAL A 263 -6.23 8.29 7.73
N GLU A 264 -7.54 8.46 7.68
CA GLU A 264 -8.55 7.52 8.18
C GLU A 264 -9.78 7.59 7.27
N ASN A 265 -10.23 6.46 6.73
CA ASN A 265 -11.33 6.38 5.77
C ASN A 265 -12.70 6.51 6.45
N GLN A 266 -12.98 7.67 6.99
CA GLN A 266 -14.23 7.92 7.73
C GLN A 266 -15.49 7.86 6.86
N GLU A 267 -15.38 8.01 5.56
CA GLU A 267 -16.49 7.94 4.63
C GLU A 267 -16.80 6.52 4.15
N GLY A 268 -15.93 5.55 4.47
CA GLY A 268 -16.09 4.15 4.03
C GLY A 268 -15.96 3.96 2.52
N LYS A 269 -15.24 4.87 1.85
CA LYS A 269 -15.07 4.81 0.39
C LYS A 269 -14.20 3.65 -0.05
N SER A 270 -14.62 2.99 -1.10
CA SER A 270 -13.82 2.00 -1.84
C SER A 270 -13.68 2.45 -3.29
N ILE A 271 -12.53 2.20 -3.87
CA ILE A 271 -12.23 2.46 -5.29
C ILE A 271 -12.42 1.15 -6.03
N ILE A 272 -13.38 1.14 -6.95
CA ILE A 272 -13.65 -0.01 -7.83
C ILE A 272 -12.82 0.15 -9.10
N PHE A 273 -12.18 -0.88 -9.54
CA PHE A 273 -11.32 -0.87 -10.73
C PHE A 273 -11.37 -2.20 -11.48
#